data_f1201e1d0d429be20d5bea3c90b4882a
#
_entry.id   f1201e1d0d429be20d5bea3c90b4882a
#
_cell.length_a   1.000
_cell.length_b   1.000
_cell.length_c   1.000
_cell.angle_alpha   90.00
_cell.angle_beta   90.00
_cell.angle_gamma   90.00
#
_symmetry.space_group_name_H-M   'P 1'
#
loop_
_entity.id
_entity.type
_entity.pdbx_description
1 polymer ?
#
loop_
_entity_poly.entity_id
_entity_poly.type
_entity_poly.pdbx_seq_one_letter_code
_entity_poly.pdbx_strand_id
1 'polypeptide(L)'
;MAGTSPAMTMWRLLLKTTLTALLVVAFVGDAHAQSLPGGFVYLRDIDPAIIQDIRYATSNNFVGRPLAGYGAGECVVKREVGLRLKAVQQDLAAQNLSLKMFDCYRPARASLDMVAWSQNGRETAAERRYNPRIPKTELFRLGYIASRSQHSTGAALDLTLVDLKADNAGKYDPSKTYADCTAPVEARPPEGSVDMGTGYDCTDAKGHTAAPSITPDQRAWRKRLVAAMAKQGFVNYSKEWWHFSLPGAGGAAYDFPIQPRRN
;
A
#
# COMPACT_ATOMS: atom_id res chain seq x y z
N MET A 1 -6.83 79.90 -63.90
CA MET A 1 -7.99 80.29 -63.13
C MET A 1 -8.08 79.40 -61.91
N ALA A 2 -7.93 79.96 -60.87
CA ALA A 2 -7.99 79.69 -59.44
C ALA A 2 -8.90 78.56 -58.99
N GLY A 3 -8.43 77.75 -58.14
CA GLY A 3 -9.19 76.75 -57.32
C GLY A 3 -8.51 76.53 -55.97
N THR A 4 -9.06 77.09 -54.98
CA THR A 4 -8.62 77.17 -53.60
C THR A 4 -8.78 75.80 -52.88
N SER A 5 -7.77 75.45 -52.13
CA SER A 5 -7.75 74.31 -51.23
C SER A 5 -8.31 74.71 -49.87
N PRO A 6 -9.09 73.82 -49.14
CA PRO A 6 -9.35 74.06 -47.77
C PRO A 6 -8.57 73.03 -46.87
N ALA A 7 -8.19 73.58 -45.74
CA ALA A 7 -7.37 72.98 -44.71
C ALA A 7 -7.99 71.73 -44.04
N MET A 8 -7.19 70.71 -43.87
CA MET A 8 -7.50 69.54 -43.04
C MET A 8 -7.18 69.82 -41.57
N THR A 9 -8.21 69.79 -40.76
CA THR A 9 -8.11 69.87 -39.30
C THR A 9 -7.83 68.46 -38.77
N MET A 10 -6.63 68.20 -38.20
CA MET A 10 -6.25 66.98 -37.53
C MET A 10 -6.83 66.96 -36.12
N TRP A 11 -7.76 66.08 -35.89
CA TRP A 11 -8.18 65.70 -34.54
C TRP A 11 -7.24 64.64 -34.00
N ARG A 12 -6.48 64.93 -32.95
CA ARG A 12 -5.70 64.00 -32.19
C ARG A 12 -6.64 63.34 -31.18
N LEU A 13 -6.98 62.03 -31.38
CA LEU A 13 -7.59 61.17 -30.38
C LEU A 13 -6.50 60.74 -29.42
N LEU A 14 -6.58 61.19 -28.19
CA LEU A 14 -5.79 60.66 -27.06
C LEU A 14 -6.47 59.40 -26.58
N LEU A 15 -5.95 58.21 -26.95
CA LEU A 15 -6.29 56.93 -26.30
C LEU A 15 -5.63 56.90 -24.94
N LYS A 16 -6.44 57.05 -23.90
CA LYS A 16 -6.02 56.69 -22.52
C LYS A 16 -6.14 55.20 -22.35
N THR A 17 -5.04 54.45 -22.44
CA THR A 17 -4.94 53.07 -22.07
C THR A 17 -4.84 52.97 -20.56
N THR A 18 -5.95 52.65 -19.90
CA THR A 18 -5.95 52.22 -18.48
C THR A 18 -5.44 50.79 -18.41
N LEU A 19 -4.22 50.63 -17.91
CA LEU A 19 -3.61 49.32 -17.61
C LEU A 19 -4.23 48.83 -16.30
N THR A 20 -5.22 47.94 -16.38
CA THR A 20 -5.78 47.27 -15.21
C THR A 20 -4.82 46.14 -14.84
N ALA A 21 -3.99 46.34 -13.82
CA ALA A 21 -3.15 45.28 -13.26
C ALA A 21 -4.05 44.28 -12.54
N LEU A 22 -4.21 43.07 -13.12
CA LEU A 22 -4.85 41.93 -12.47
C LEU A 22 -3.89 41.41 -11.43
N LEU A 23 -4.15 41.68 -10.16
CA LEU A 23 -3.44 41.08 -9.04
C LEU A 23 -3.90 39.61 -8.92
N VAL A 24 -3.13 38.70 -9.49
CA VAL A 24 -3.31 37.24 -9.24
C VAL A 24 -2.80 36.95 -7.84
N VAL A 25 -3.69 36.95 -6.85
CA VAL A 25 -3.40 36.42 -5.51
C VAL A 25 -3.32 34.93 -5.65
N ALA A 26 -2.10 34.40 -5.81
CA ALA A 26 -1.85 32.97 -5.67
C ALA A 26 -2.12 32.60 -4.21
N PHE A 27 -3.27 31.97 -3.94
CA PHE A 27 -3.48 31.23 -2.71
C PHE A 27 -2.50 30.07 -2.71
N VAL A 28 -1.32 30.27 -2.13
CA VAL A 28 -0.47 29.18 -1.67
C VAL A 28 -1.24 28.60 -0.48
N GLY A 29 -2.11 27.63 -0.75
CA GLY A 29 -2.73 26.84 0.28
C GLY A 29 -1.58 26.18 1.06
N ASP A 30 -1.37 26.62 2.30
CA ASP A 30 -0.54 25.89 3.24
C ASP A 30 -1.09 24.46 3.29
N ALA A 31 -0.43 23.53 2.61
CA ALA A 31 -0.68 22.12 2.79
C ALA A 31 -0.26 21.79 4.23
N HIS A 32 -1.17 22.03 5.17
CA HIS A 32 -1.00 21.62 6.55
C HIS A 32 -0.75 20.13 6.53
N ALA A 33 0.47 19.73 6.87
CA ALA A 33 0.77 18.32 7.04
C ALA A 33 -0.20 17.77 8.07
N GLN A 34 -1.07 16.94 7.62
CA GLN A 34 -2.00 16.24 8.49
C GLN A 34 -1.18 15.41 9.47
N SER A 35 -1.17 15.81 10.74
CA SER A 35 -0.63 14.98 11.81
C SER A 35 -1.45 13.70 11.88
N LEU A 36 -0.77 12.57 12.13
CA LEU A 36 -1.49 11.31 12.35
C LEU A 36 -2.49 11.46 13.51
N PRO A 37 -3.66 10.83 13.42
CA PRO A 37 -4.59 10.78 14.54
C PRO A 37 -3.93 10.23 15.81
N GLY A 38 -4.39 10.67 16.97
CA GLY A 38 -3.83 10.24 18.25
C GLY A 38 -3.74 8.72 18.37
N GLY A 39 -2.60 8.25 18.83
CA GLY A 39 -2.30 6.82 18.97
C GLY A 39 -1.74 6.13 17.73
N PHE A 40 -1.67 6.80 16.57
CA PHE A 40 -0.98 6.29 15.38
C PHE A 40 0.45 6.84 15.28
N VAL A 41 1.33 6.03 14.68
CA VAL A 41 2.73 6.38 14.43
C VAL A 41 3.15 5.81 13.08
N TYR A 42 4.16 6.43 12.46
CA TYR A 42 4.89 5.78 11.37
C TYR A 42 5.80 4.69 11.98
N LEU A 43 5.76 3.49 11.39
CA LEU A 43 6.59 2.38 11.89
C LEU A 43 8.08 2.70 11.82
N ARG A 44 8.50 3.51 10.84
CA ARG A 44 9.88 4.00 10.69
C ARG A 44 10.38 4.82 11.88
N ASP A 45 9.49 5.48 12.60
CA ASP A 45 9.83 6.24 13.82
C ASP A 45 10.02 5.33 15.04
N ILE A 46 9.48 4.10 14.97
CA ILE A 46 9.62 3.09 16.02
C ILE A 46 10.84 2.22 15.76
N ASP A 47 10.99 1.72 14.53
CA ASP A 47 12.12 0.89 14.11
C ASP A 47 12.36 1.03 12.59
N PRO A 48 13.37 1.81 12.18
CA PRO A 48 13.69 2.01 10.77
C PRO A 48 14.31 0.77 10.09
N ALA A 49 14.71 -0.26 10.85
CA ALA A 49 15.29 -1.49 10.31
C ALA A 49 14.20 -2.42 9.71
N ILE A 50 12.93 -2.23 10.07
CA ILE A 50 11.83 -2.99 9.49
C ILE A 50 11.63 -2.55 8.04
N ILE A 51 11.79 -3.49 7.11
CA ILE A 51 11.67 -3.22 5.68
C ILE A 51 10.20 -2.93 5.32
N GLN A 52 9.98 -1.98 4.43
CA GLN A 52 8.64 -1.61 3.97
C GLN A 52 8.56 -1.70 2.45
N ASP A 53 7.54 -2.40 1.96
CA ASP A 53 7.16 -2.55 0.55
C ASP A 53 5.64 -2.45 0.46
N ILE A 54 5.12 -1.25 0.79
CA ILE A 54 3.68 -1.02 0.94
C ILE A 54 3.01 -1.12 -0.42
N ARG A 55 2.44 -2.30 -0.69
CA ARG A 55 1.95 -2.71 -2.02
C ARG A 55 0.80 -1.85 -2.52
N TYR A 56 -0.09 -1.44 -1.65
CA TYR A 56 -1.26 -0.66 -2.04
C TYR A 56 -0.96 0.82 -2.34
N ALA A 57 0.25 1.28 -2.07
CA ALA A 57 0.74 2.58 -2.55
C ALA A 57 1.31 2.52 -3.98
N THR A 58 1.36 1.36 -4.61
CA THR A 58 1.95 1.11 -5.94
C THR A 58 0.98 0.35 -6.85
N SER A 59 1.39 0.06 -8.08
CA SER A 59 0.65 -0.82 -8.99
C SER A 59 0.93 -2.32 -8.76
N ASN A 60 1.88 -2.68 -7.89
CA ASN A 60 2.23 -4.08 -7.60
C ASN A 60 1.29 -4.69 -6.55
N ASN A 61 0.01 -4.73 -6.85
CA ASN A 61 -1.05 -5.31 -6.03
C ASN A 61 -2.15 -5.90 -6.93
N PHE A 62 -3.13 -6.57 -6.36
CA PHE A 62 -4.18 -7.25 -7.12
C PHE A 62 -5.16 -6.31 -7.84
N VAL A 63 -5.21 -5.04 -7.44
CA VAL A 63 -6.03 -4.01 -8.11
C VAL A 63 -5.30 -3.38 -9.31
N GLY A 64 -3.96 -3.54 -9.39
CA GLY A 64 -3.12 -3.05 -10.49
C GLY A 64 -2.84 -1.54 -10.47
N ARG A 65 -3.20 -0.84 -9.41
CA ARG A 65 -2.98 0.59 -9.20
C ARG A 65 -2.91 0.94 -7.72
N PRO A 66 -2.40 2.14 -7.35
CA PRO A 66 -2.54 2.61 -5.98
C PRO A 66 -4.00 2.68 -5.54
N LEU A 67 -4.27 2.28 -4.28
CA LEU A 67 -5.60 2.35 -3.69
C LEU A 67 -5.93 3.75 -3.14
N ALA A 68 -7.21 4.03 -3.05
CA ALA A 68 -7.70 5.29 -2.50
C ALA A 68 -7.19 5.51 -1.06
N GLY A 69 -6.55 6.67 -0.83
CA GLY A 69 -5.99 7.02 0.47
C GLY A 69 -4.53 6.62 0.72
N TYR A 70 -3.88 5.89 -0.19
CA TYR A 70 -2.44 5.61 -0.14
C TYR A 70 -1.67 6.71 -0.89
N GLY A 71 -1.42 7.83 -0.24
CA GLY A 71 -0.60 8.92 -0.79
C GLY A 71 0.91 8.70 -0.63
N ALA A 72 1.32 7.69 0.16
CA ALA A 72 2.71 7.32 0.36
C ALA A 72 2.85 5.82 0.70
N GLY A 73 4.02 5.26 0.40
CA GLY A 73 4.40 3.90 0.76
C GLY A 73 4.94 3.80 2.20
N GLU A 74 4.17 4.29 3.16
CA GLU A 74 4.53 4.30 4.58
C GLU A 74 3.64 3.36 5.39
N CYS A 75 4.27 2.57 6.25
CA CYS A 75 3.56 1.75 7.23
C CYS A 75 3.17 2.63 8.42
N VAL A 76 1.87 2.83 8.59
CA VAL A 76 1.28 3.52 9.74
C VAL A 76 0.57 2.48 10.60
N VAL A 77 0.75 2.52 11.92
CA VAL A 77 0.18 1.55 12.86
C VAL A 77 -0.24 2.24 14.16
N LYS A 78 -1.03 1.57 14.98
CA LYS A 78 -1.17 1.96 16.39
C LYS A 78 0.20 1.88 17.08
N ARG A 79 0.50 2.82 17.98
CA ARG A 79 1.79 2.88 18.68
C ARG A 79 2.13 1.57 19.40
N GLU A 80 1.15 0.95 20.06
CA GLU A 80 1.33 -0.33 20.72
C GLU A 80 1.74 -1.42 19.74
N VAL A 81 1.09 -1.49 18.56
CA VAL A 81 1.42 -2.43 17.49
C VAL A 81 2.87 -2.24 17.03
N GLY A 82 3.28 -0.98 16.81
CA GLY A 82 4.65 -0.65 16.41
C GLY A 82 5.69 -1.09 17.44
N LEU A 83 5.44 -0.89 18.73
CA LEU A 83 6.33 -1.32 19.80
C LEU A 83 6.47 -2.85 19.88
N ARG A 84 5.38 -3.59 19.66
CA ARG A 84 5.41 -5.05 19.57
C ARG A 84 6.17 -5.54 18.33
N LEU A 85 5.97 -4.89 17.18
CA LEU A 85 6.74 -5.21 15.96
C LEU A 85 8.24 -4.98 16.16
N LYS A 86 8.64 -3.92 16.86
CA LYS A 86 10.05 -3.69 17.23
C LYS A 86 10.62 -4.86 18.03
N ALA A 87 9.88 -5.39 19.00
CA ALA A 87 10.32 -6.56 19.77
C ALA A 87 10.45 -7.82 18.91
N VAL A 88 9.49 -8.06 17.96
CA VAL A 88 9.63 -9.14 16.96
C VAL A 88 10.88 -8.95 16.11
N GLN A 89 11.12 -7.72 15.62
CA GLN A 89 12.28 -7.39 14.78
C GLN A 89 13.61 -7.66 15.53
N GLN A 90 13.70 -7.30 16.80
CA GLN A 90 14.89 -7.55 17.61
C GLN A 90 15.18 -9.06 17.76
N ASP A 91 14.15 -9.88 18.02
CA ASP A 91 14.28 -11.36 18.09
C ASP A 91 14.73 -11.96 16.74
N LEU A 92 14.24 -11.42 15.63
CA LEU A 92 14.58 -11.89 14.30
C LEU A 92 15.98 -11.43 13.86
N ALA A 93 16.37 -10.21 14.17
CA ALA A 93 17.68 -9.65 13.81
C ALA A 93 18.84 -10.49 14.38
N ALA A 94 18.70 -11.02 15.58
CA ALA A 94 19.67 -11.95 16.19
C ALA A 94 19.88 -13.25 15.36
N GLN A 95 18.97 -13.53 14.42
CA GLN A 95 18.97 -14.70 13.56
C GLN A 95 19.27 -14.33 12.08
N ASN A 96 19.71 -13.09 11.82
CA ASN A 96 19.91 -12.51 10.49
C ASN A 96 18.62 -12.49 9.64
N LEU A 97 17.47 -12.29 10.29
CA LEU A 97 16.20 -12.11 9.64
C LEU A 97 15.65 -10.71 9.89
N SER A 98 14.79 -10.24 8.99
CA SER A 98 14.04 -9.00 9.14
C SER A 98 12.58 -9.22 8.81
N LEU A 99 11.71 -8.43 9.44
CA LEU A 99 10.35 -8.23 8.97
C LEU A 99 10.35 -7.39 7.69
N LYS A 100 9.41 -7.68 6.79
CA LYS A 100 9.06 -6.84 5.64
C LYS A 100 7.55 -6.66 5.59
N MET A 101 7.11 -5.41 5.68
CA MET A 101 5.70 -5.04 5.68
C MET A 101 5.19 -4.86 4.27
N PHE A 102 4.03 -5.45 3.96
CA PHE A 102 3.30 -5.27 2.71
C PHE A 102 2.10 -4.34 2.86
N ASP A 103 1.40 -4.42 4.01
CA ASP A 103 0.34 -3.49 4.37
C ASP A 103 0.28 -3.32 5.90
N CYS A 104 -0.21 -2.14 6.32
CA CYS A 104 -0.36 -1.77 7.72
C CYS A 104 -1.75 -1.16 7.94
N TYR A 105 -1.87 0.04 8.48
CA TYR A 105 -3.12 0.75 8.46
C TYR A 105 -3.59 0.94 7.01
N ARG A 106 -4.84 0.57 6.74
CA ARG A 106 -5.52 0.72 5.45
C ARG A 106 -6.69 1.68 5.63
N PRO A 107 -6.71 2.85 4.98
CA PRO A 107 -7.88 3.73 5.03
C PRO A 107 -9.16 2.98 4.68
N ALA A 108 -10.27 3.26 5.36
CA ALA A 108 -11.53 2.54 5.12
C ALA A 108 -11.99 2.66 3.65
N ARG A 109 -11.74 3.82 3.02
CA ARG A 109 -11.99 4.03 1.58
C ARG A 109 -11.23 3.06 0.67
N ALA A 110 -10.03 2.63 1.07
CA ALA A 110 -9.25 1.65 0.30
C ALA A 110 -9.93 0.27 0.29
N SER A 111 -10.53 -0.16 1.40
CA SER A 111 -11.29 -1.41 1.45
C SER A 111 -12.54 -1.34 0.55
N LEU A 112 -13.22 -0.18 0.52
CA LEU A 112 -14.35 0.04 -0.40
C LEU A 112 -13.90 0.07 -1.86
N ASP A 113 -12.72 0.61 -2.15
CA ASP A 113 -12.11 0.62 -3.47
C ASP A 113 -11.80 -0.81 -3.98
N MET A 114 -11.32 -1.71 -3.10
CA MET A 114 -11.15 -3.14 -3.41
C MET A 114 -12.48 -3.81 -3.76
N VAL A 115 -13.54 -3.53 -3.00
CA VAL A 115 -14.89 -4.07 -3.28
C VAL A 115 -15.40 -3.57 -4.63
N ALA A 116 -15.29 -2.26 -4.91
CA ALA A 116 -15.70 -1.69 -6.19
C ALA A 116 -14.91 -2.29 -7.37
N TRP A 117 -13.58 -2.48 -7.20
CA TRP A 117 -12.74 -3.15 -8.19
C TRP A 117 -13.21 -4.59 -8.45
N SER A 118 -13.54 -5.36 -7.43
CA SER A 118 -13.96 -6.75 -7.58
C SER A 118 -15.23 -6.90 -8.43
N GLN A 119 -16.06 -5.86 -8.52
CA GLN A 119 -17.35 -5.87 -9.18
C GLN A 119 -17.37 -5.15 -10.55
N ASN A 120 -16.25 -4.53 -10.97
CA ASN A 120 -16.23 -3.70 -12.18
C ASN A 120 -16.21 -4.50 -13.51
N GLY A 121 -16.24 -5.82 -13.49
CA GLY A 121 -16.31 -6.70 -14.66
C GLY A 121 -15.03 -6.75 -15.53
N ARG A 122 -13.98 -6.01 -15.16
CA ARG A 122 -12.71 -5.93 -15.91
C ARG A 122 -11.59 -6.54 -15.07
N GLU A 123 -10.76 -7.38 -15.69
CA GLU A 123 -9.61 -7.98 -15.05
C GLU A 123 -8.47 -8.11 -16.05
N THR A 124 -7.32 -7.54 -15.72
CA THR A 124 -6.09 -7.68 -16.51
C THR A 124 -5.37 -8.98 -16.14
N ALA A 125 -4.46 -9.44 -17.02
CA ALA A 125 -3.61 -10.57 -16.69
C ALA A 125 -2.74 -10.33 -15.44
N ALA A 126 -2.31 -9.08 -15.20
CA ALA A 126 -1.54 -8.70 -14.02
C ALA A 126 -2.36 -8.80 -12.73
N GLU A 127 -3.65 -8.44 -12.77
CA GLU A 127 -4.57 -8.62 -11.65
C GLU A 127 -4.90 -10.10 -11.44
N ARG A 128 -5.19 -10.82 -12.52
CA ARG A 128 -5.55 -12.24 -12.51
C ARG A 128 -4.51 -13.13 -11.84
N ARG A 129 -3.23 -12.77 -11.86
CA ARG A 129 -2.16 -13.54 -11.22
C ARG A 129 -2.32 -13.68 -9.70
N TYR A 130 -3.08 -12.81 -9.05
CA TYR A 130 -3.34 -12.88 -7.59
C TYR A 130 -4.52 -13.78 -7.21
N ASN A 131 -5.42 -14.04 -8.16
CA ASN A 131 -6.61 -14.88 -7.96
C ASN A 131 -6.76 -15.92 -9.09
N PRO A 132 -5.77 -16.81 -9.29
CA PRO A 132 -5.66 -17.62 -10.49
C PRO A 132 -6.82 -18.62 -10.68
N ARG A 133 -7.46 -19.06 -9.60
CA ARG A 133 -8.53 -20.06 -9.60
C ARG A 133 -9.90 -19.50 -9.17
N ILE A 134 -9.94 -18.27 -8.63
CA ILE A 134 -11.15 -17.66 -8.10
C ILE A 134 -11.47 -16.43 -8.94
N PRO A 135 -12.66 -16.32 -9.56
CA PRO A 135 -13.09 -15.07 -10.19
C PRO A 135 -13.10 -13.93 -9.19
N LYS A 136 -12.61 -12.76 -9.56
CA LYS A 136 -12.54 -11.62 -8.64
C LYS A 136 -13.90 -11.21 -8.05
N THR A 137 -15.00 -11.44 -8.79
CA THR A 137 -16.37 -11.20 -8.33
C THR A 137 -16.77 -12.04 -7.12
N GLU A 138 -16.08 -13.17 -6.89
CA GLU A 138 -16.32 -14.05 -5.76
C GLU A 138 -15.49 -13.69 -4.51
N LEU A 139 -14.46 -12.85 -4.64
CA LEU A 139 -13.52 -12.56 -3.56
C LEU A 139 -14.21 -11.96 -2.33
N PHE A 140 -15.19 -11.08 -2.54
CA PHE A 140 -15.98 -10.50 -1.45
C PHE A 140 -16.84 -11.56 -0.75
N ARG A 141 -17.58 -12.38 -1.50
CA ARG A 141 -18.42 -13.45 -0.95
C ARG A 141 -17.62 -14.51 -0.19
N LEU A 142 -16.42 -14.82 -0.67
CA LEU A 142 -15.52 -15.81 -0.05
C LEU A 142 -14.71 -15.24 1.13
N GLY A 143 -14.79 -13.94 1.39
CA GLY A 143 -14.15 -13.28 2.51
C GLY A 143 -12.65 -12.99 2.33
N TYR A 144 -12.15 -12.96 1.09
CA TYR A 144 -10.79 -12.51 0.79
C TYR A 144 -10.67 -10.98 0.78
N ILE A 145 -11.75 -10.28 0.45
CA ILE A 145 -11.86 -8.83 0.59
C ILE A 145 -13.12 -8.49 1.39
N ALA A 146 -13.11 -7.37 2.09
CA ALA A 146 -14.22 -6.96 2.94
C ALA A 146 -14.42 -5.43 2.88
N SER A 147 -15.67 -4.97 3.06
CA SER A 147 -16.00 -3.55 3.17
C SER A 147 -15.55 -2.94 4.50
N ARG A 148 -15.31 -3.78 5.52
CA ARG A 148 -14.75 -3.41 6.82
C ARG A 148 -13.55 -4.30 7.10
N SER A 149 -12.40 -3.69 7.34
CA SER A 149 -11.14 -4.39 7.56
C SER A 149 -10.56 -4.04 8.93
N GLN A 150 -9.93 -5.01 9.60
CA GLN A 150 -9.16 -4.74 10.80
C GLN A 150 -7.92 -3.87 10.53
N HIS A 151 -7.39 -3.85 9.30
CA HIS A 151 -6.37 -2.90 8.89
C HIS A 151 -6.80 -1.45 9.09
N SER A 152 -8.09 -1.13 8.89
CA SER A 152 -8.61 0.23 9.08
C SER A 152 -8.61 0.68 10.55
N THR A 153 -8.39 -0.23 11.49
CA THR A 153 -8.19 0.12 12.91
C THR A 153 -6.75 0.43 13.28
N GLY A 154 -5.78 0.09 12.39
CA GLY A 154 -4.35 0.18 12.63
C GLY A 154 -3.78 -0.96 13.48
N ALA A 155 -4.55 -2.05 13.68
CA ALA A 155 -4.16 -3.20 14.50
C ALA A 155 -3.91 -4.48 13.68
N ALA A 156 -4.14 -4.48 12.37
CA ALA A 156 -3.82 -5.57 11.48
C ALA A 156 -2.69 -5.20 10.51
N LEU A 157 -1.97 -6.21 10.05
CA LEU A 157 -0.72 -6.10 9.31
C LEU A 157 -0.61 -7.25 8.32
N ASP A 158 -0.03 -6.96 7.15
CA ASP A 158 0.41 -7.97 6.19
C ASP A 158 1.93 -7.90 6.06
N LEU A 159 2.61 -9.03 6.26
CA LEU A 159 4.06 -9.04 6.36
C LEU A 159 4.70 -10.41 6.04
N THR A 160 6.00 -10.40 5.85
CA THR A 160 6.82 -11.58 5.60
C THR A 160 8.17 -11.50 6.32
N LEU A 161 9.02 -12.51 6.09
CA LEU A 161 10.42 -12.56 6.54
C LEU A 161 11.38 -12.34 5.38
N VAL A 162 12.47 -11.66 5.67
CA VAL A 162 13.63 -11.52 4.77
C VAL A 162 14.83 -12.16 5.43
N ASP A 163 15.52 -13.06 4.72
CA ASP A 163 16.83 -13.56 5.11
C ASP A 163 17.89 -12.54 4.68
N LEU A 164 18.53 -11.87 5.64
CA LEU A 164 19.53 -10.83 5.38
C LEU A 164 20.85 -11.37 4.82
N LYS A 165 21.06 -12.69 4.83
CA LYS A 165 22.22 -13.37 4.22
C LYS A 165 21.96 -13.84 2.80
N ALA A 166 20.71 -13.99 2.40
CA ALA A 166 20.35 -14.42 1.07
C ALA A 166 20.47 -13.25 0.08
N ASP A 167 20.78 -13.60 -1.18
CA ASP A 167 20.64 -12.65 -2.27
C ASP A 167 19.14 -12.46 -2.56
N ASN A 168 18.58 -11.38 -2.04
CA ASN A 168 17.20 -10.99 -2.27
C ASN A 168 17.06 -10.08 -3.50
N ALA A 169 18.02 -10.15 -4.44
CA ALA A 169 18.09 -9.31 -5.62
C ALA A 169 16.95 -9.67 -6.59
N GLY A 170 16.01 -8.81 -6.66
CA GLY A 170 14.92 -8.81 -7.62
C GLY A 170 13.92 -7.74 -7.25
N LYS A 171 13.73 -6.78 -8.16
CA LYS A 171 12.67 -5.79 -8.03
C LYS A 171 11.57 -6.13 -9.00
N TYR A 172 10.33 -5.93 -8.56
CA TYR A 172 9.20 -5.99 -9.47
C TYR A 172 9.36 -5.01 -10.63
N ASP A 173 9.18 -5.53 -11.84
CA ASP A 173 9.23 -4.77 -13.08
C ASP A 173 7.87 -4.88 -13.78
N PRO A 174 7.07 -3.81 -13.85
CA PRO A 174 5.74 -3.86 -14.43
C PRO A 174 5.74 -4.15 -15.94
N SER A 175 6.87 -4.05 -16.63
CA SER A 175 7.01 -4.39 -18.04
C SER A 175 7.18 -5.89 -18.30
N LYS A 176 7.47 -6.69 -17.26
CA LYS A 176 7.66 -8.14 -17.37
C LYS A 176 6.36 -8.90 -17.14
N THR A 177 6.24 -10.03 -17.82
CA THR A 177 5.21 -11.02 -17.56
C THR A 177 5.68 -11.98 -16.48
N TYR A 178 4.85 -12.20 -15.49
CA TYR A 178 5.10 -13.13 -14.39
C TYR A 178 4.01 -14.20 -14.34
N ALA A 179 4.35 -15.36 -13.82
CA ALA A 179 3.38 -16.40 -13.49
C ALA A 179 2.48 -15.96 -12.32
N ASP A 180 1.44 -16.74 -12.05
CA ASP A 180 0.53 -16.46 -10.95
C ASP A 180 1.15 -16.70 -9.56
N CYS A 181 0.47 -16.22 -8.53
CA CYS A 181 0.96 -16.24 -7.16
C CYS A 181 1.18 -17.63 -6.56
N THR A 182 0.69 -18.70 -7.19
CA THR A 182 0.89 -20.10 -6.75
C THR A 182 2.06 -20.80 -7.42
N ALA A 183 2.66 -20.18 -8.45
CA ALA A 183 3.79 -20.72 -9.20
C ALA A 183 5.07 -20.80 -8.34
N PRO A 184 6.13 -21.49 -8.80
CA PRO A 184 7.44 -21.46 -8.17
C PRO A 184 7.98 -20.03 -8.00
N VAL A 185 8.78 -19.78 -6.95
CA VAL A 185 9.22 -18.44 -6.54
C VAL A 185 9.96 -17.69 -7.64
N GLU A 186 10.75 -18.38 -8.46
CA GLU A 186 11.52 -17.81 -9.57
C GLU A 186 10.66 -17.36 -10.76
N ALA A 187 9.42 -17.86 -10.85
CA ALA A 187 8.47 -17.50 -11.91
C ALA A 187 7.47 -16.40 -11.47
N ARG A 188 7.34 -16.16 -10.18
CA ARG A 188 6.46 -15.13 -9.61
C ARG A 188 7.12 -13.75 -9.65
N PRO A 189 6.36 -12.65 -9.45
CA PRO A 189 6.94 -11.36 -9.16
C PRO A 189 7.90 -11.46 -7.96
N PRO A 190 9.13 -10.92 -8.06
CA PRO A 190 10.07 -10.96 -6.95
C PRO A 190 9.57 -10.12 -5.77
N GLU A 191 9.62 -10.69 -4.58
CA GLU A 191 9.19 -10.02 -3.34
C GLU A 191 10.36 -9.69 -2.42
N GLY A 192 11.58 -10.15 -2.74
CA GLY A 192 12.75 -9.94 -1.90
C GLY A 192 12.52 -10.47 -0.48
N SER A 193 11.95 -11.66 -0.37
CA SER A 193 11.62 -12.35 0.88
C SER A 193 11.87 -13.84 0.76
N VAL A 194 11.81 -14.55 1.88
CA VAL A 194 11.85 -16.02 1.89
C VAL A 194 10.65 -16.59 1.15
N ASP A 195 10.80 -17.77 0.54
CA ASP A 195 9.69 -18.41 -0.18
C ASP A 195 8.66 -18.99 0.79
N MET A 196 7.53 -18.33 0.89
CA MET A 196 6.38 -18.76 1.69
C MET A 196 5.45 -19.74 0.92
N GLY A 197 5.80 -20.12 -0.32
CA GLY A 197 5.02 -21.05 -1.17
C GLY A 197 3.99 -20.36 -2.06
N THR A 198 3.56 -19.16 -1.74
CA THR A 198 2.78 -18.28 -2.61
C THR A 198 3.34 -16.86 -2.53
N GLY A 199 3.00 -16.01 -3.51
CA GLY A 199 3.15 -14.58 -3.36
C GLY A 199 2.19 -14.01 -2.31
N TYR A 200 2.44 -12.76 -1.91
CA TYR A 200 1.53 -11.95 -1.10
C TYR A 200 0.20 -11.74 -1.82
N ASP A 201 -0.90 -11.61 -1.08
CA ASP A 201 -2.27 -11.43 -1.62
C ASP A 201 -2.76 -12.56 -2.52
N CYS A 202 -2.17 -13.74 -2.43
CA CYS A 202 -2.60 -14.89 -3.21
C CYS A 202 -3.93 -15.44 -2.72
N THR A 203 -5.03 -15.09 -3.38
CA THR A 203 -6.38 -15.58 -3.05
C THR A 203 -6.59 -17.00 -3.56
N ASP A 204 -5.90 -17.93 -2.94
CA ASP A 204 -5.91 -19.36 -3.25
C ASP A 204 -5.74 -20.17 -1.96
N ALA A 205 -6.28 -21.40 -1.93
CA ALA A 205 -6.11 -22.29 -0.78
C ALA A 205 -4.63 -22.58 -0.44
N LYS A 206 -3.72 -22.48 -1.42
CA LYS A 206 -2.27 -22.55 -1.18
C LYS A 206 -1.76 -21.39 -0.33
N GLY A 207 -2.47 -20.23 -0.28
CA GLY A 207 -2.20 -19.08 0.59
C GLY A 207 -2.56 -19.33 2.06
N HIS A 208 -3.38 -20.32 2.39
CA HIS A 208 -3.75 -20.64 3.77
C HIS A 208 -2.51 -21.03 4.58
N THR A 209 -2.38 -20.55 5.81
CA THR A 209 -1.18 -20.74 6.66
C THR A 209 -0.74 -22.20 6.76
N ALA A 210 -1.70 -23.12 6.91
CA ALA A 210 -1.47 -24.56 7.03
C ALA A 210 -1.73 -25.32 5.72
N ALA A 211 -1.64 -24.68 4.55
CA ALA A 211 -1.90 -25.33 3.27
C ALA A 211 -1.12 -26.66 3.13
N PRO A 212 -1.76 -27.77 2.70
CA PRO A 212 -1.07 -29.05 2.57
C PRO A 212 -0.12 -29.09 1.35
N SER A 213 -0.37 -28.25 0.33
CA SER A 213 0.31 -28.27 -0.96
C SER A 213 1.63 -27.49 -1.01
N ILE A 214 2.16 -27.04 0.13
CA ILE A 214 3.46 -26.35 0.24
C ILE A 214 4.56 -27.31 0.65
N THR A 215 5.81 -26.97 0.29
CA THR A 215 6.99 -27.77 0.65
C THR A 215 7.27 -27.75 2.16
N PRO A 216 8.08 -28.69 2.68
CA PRO A 216 8.52 -28.66 4.09
C PRO A 216 9.21 -27.34 4.47
N ASP A 217 10.06 -26.76 3.60
CA ASP A 217 10.79 -25.52 3.85
C ASP A 217 9.85 -24.31 3.88
N GLN A 218 8.90 -24.21 2.93
CA GLN A 218 7.87 -23.19 2.94
C GLN A 218 7.01 -23.25 4.22
N ARG A 219 6.68 -24.46 4.66
CA ARG A 219 5.97 -24.69 5.93
C ARG A 219 6.80 -24.27 7.13
N ALA A 220 8.10 -24.54 7.12
CA ALA A 220 9.01 -24.11 8.19
C ALA A 220 9.08 -22.58 8.28
N TRP A 221 9.16 -21.87 7.15
CA TRP A 221 9.14 -20.41 7.12
C TRP A 221 7.83 -19.82 7.67
N ARG A 222 6.66 -20.35 7.24
CA ARG A 222 5.35 -19.91 7.79
C ARG A 222 5.26 -20.15 9.29
N LYS A 223 5.67 -21.34 9.77
CA LYS A 223 5.70 -21.64 11.22
C LYS A 223 6.60 -20.68 11.99
N ARG A 224 7.77 -20.33 11.42
CA ARG A 224 8.71 -19.39 12.03
C ARG A 224 8.10 -17.99 12.15
N LEU A 225 7.46 -17.50 11.09
CA LEU A 225 6.77 -16.22 11.10
C LEU A 225 5.66 -16.21 12.15
N VAL A 226 4.77 -17.20 12.14
CA VAL A 226 3.67 -17.32 13.12
C VAL A 226 4.20 -17.36 14.56
N ALA A 227 5.26 -18.15 14.82
CA ALA A 227 5.85 -18.25 16.14
C ALA A 227 6.49 -16.93 16.61
N ALA A 228 7.21 -16.22 15.73
CA ALA A 228 7.82 -14.94 16.05
C ALA A 228 6.75 -13.89 16.40
N MET A 229 5.69 -13.80 15.60
CA MET A 229 4.59 -12.87 15.81
C MET A 229 3.79 -13.21 17.08
N ALA A 230 3.50 -14.51 17.32
CA ALA A 230 2.72 -14.97 18.47
C ALA A 230 3.40 -14.65 19.81
N LYS A 231 4.74 -14.66 19.90
CA LYS A 231 5.49 -14.25 21.10
C LYS A 231 5.14 -12.84 21.56
N GLN A 232 4.75 -11.97 20.64
CA GLN A 232 4.38 -10.59 20.91
C GLN A 232 2.85 -10.38 20.90
N GLY A 233 2.08 -11.46 20.95
CA GLY A 233 0.63 -11.46 21.09
C GLY A 233 -0.15 -11.26 19.79
N PHE A 234 0.51 -11.27 18.63
CA PHE A 234 -0.18 -11.24 17.34
C PHE A 234 -0.82 -12.59 17.02
N VAL A 235 -1.98 -12.54 16.38
CA VAL A 235 -2.74 -13.71 15.92
C VAL A 235 -2.79 -13.73 14.40
N ASN A 236 -2.43 -14.85 13.80
CA ASN A 236 -2.49 -15.05 12.35
C ASN A 236 -3.91 -15.37 11.89
N TYR A 237 -4.31 -14.85 10.73
CA TYR A 237 -5.53 -15.28 10.05
C TYR A 237 -5.26 -16.53 9.22
N SER A 238 -5.95 -17.61 9.54
CA SER A 238 -5.63 -18.95 9.00
C SER A 238 -5.73 -19.08 7.47
N LYS A 239 -6.50 -18.21 6.80
CA LYS A 239 -6.64 -18.21 5.33
C LYS A 239 -5.53 -17.42 4.61
N GLU A 240 -4.66 -16.69 5.36
CA GLU A 240 -3.65 -15.80 4.82
C GLU A 240 -2.38 -15.90 5.65
N TRP A 241 -1.32 -16.52 5.10
CA TRP A 241 -0.08 -16.72 5.86
C TRP A 241 0.59 -15.40 6.25
N TRP A 242 0.31 -14.32 5.54
CA TRP A 242 0.89 -12.98 5.73
C TRP A 242 0.14 -12.11 6.74
N HIS A 243 -1.16 -12.41 7.00
CA HIS A 243 -2.05 -11.54 7.76
C HIS A 243 -2.02 -11.82 9.26
N PHE A 244 -1.77 -10.77 10.04
CA PHE A 244 -1.73 -10.81 11.51
C PHE A 244 -2.51 -9.63 12.09
N SER A 245 -3.09 -9.84 13.27
CA SER A 245 -3.72 -8.78 14.05
C SER A 245 -3.29 -8.85 15.51
N LEU A 246 -3.27 -7.71 16.20
CA LEU A 246 -3.04 -7.63 17.64
C LEU A 246 -4.40 -7.50 18.34
N PRO A 247 -4.89 -8.56 19.01
CA PRO A 247 -6.15 -8.51 19.75
C PRO A 247 -6.14 -7.41 20.80
N GLY A 248 -7.27 -6.67 20.92
CA GLY A 248 -7.40 -5.58 21.88
C GLY A 248 -6.83 -4.23 21.44
N ALA A 249 -5.91 -4.18 20.46
CA ALA A 249 -5.35 -2.93 19.94
C ALA A 249 -6.26 -2.24 18.91
N GLY A 250 -7.27 -2.93 18.38
CA GLY A 250 -8.23 -2.41 17.41
C GLY A 250 -9.13 -1.31 17.98
N GLY A 251 -10.34 -1.22 17.44
CA GLY A 251 -11.33 -0.22 17.83
C GLY A 251 -12.10 0.30 16.63
N ALA A 252 -12.36 1.61 16.59
CA ALA A 252 -13.00 2.23 15.45
C ALA A 252 -12.14 2.13 14.19
N ALA A 253 -12.80 1.97 13.04
CA ALA A 253 -12.15 2.09 11.74
C ALA A 253 -11.89 3.57 11.44
N TYR A 254 -10.74 3.85 10.84
CA TYR A 254 -10.32 5.20 10.44
C TYR A 254 -10.29 5.32 8.91
N ASP A 255 -10.32 6.56 8.42
CA ASP A 255 -10.28 6.85 6.98
C ASP A 255 -9.39 8.08 6.65
N PHE A 256 -8.31 8.29 7.41
CA PHE A 256 -7.34 9.33 7.07
C PHE A 256 -6.37 8.84 5.98
N PRO A 257 -5.93 9.73 5.06
CA PRO A 257 -4.97 9.33 4.02
C PRO A 257 -3.58 9.12 4.63
N ILE A 258 -2.86 8.14 4.08
CA ILE A 258 -1.45 7.92 4.38
C ILE A 258 -0.64 8.95 3.60
N GLN A 259 0.11 9.79 4.28
CA GLN A 259 0.94 10.84 3.70
C GLN A 259 2.42 10.50 3.88
N PRO A 260 3.33 11.11 3.08
CA PRO A 260 4.76 10.99 3.34
C PRO A 260 5.09 11.43 4.77
N ARG A 261 5.94 10.63 5.43
CA ARG A 261 6.52 11.02 6.71
C ARG A 261 7.34 12.30 6.51
N ARG A 262 7.19 13.27 7.40
CA ARG A 262 8.08 14.44 7.45
C ARG A 262 9.33 14.09 8.26
N ASN A 263 10.49 14.45 7.77
CA ASN A 263 11.77 14.38 8.48
C ASN A 263 11.82 15.45 9.57
#